data_9a7afc00b65481553c3699f7cdd607d0
#
_entry.id   9a7afc00b65481553c3699f7cdd607d0
#
_cell.length_a   1.000
_cell.length_b   1.000
_cell.length_c   1.000
_cell.angle_alpha   90.00
_cell.angle_beta   90.00
_cell.angle_gamma   90.00
#
_symmetry.space_group_name_H-M   'P 1'
#
loop_
_entity.id
_entity.type
_entity.pdbx_description
1 polymer ?
#
loop_
_entity_poly.entity_id
_entity_poly.type
_entity_poly.pdbx_seq_one_letter_code
_entity_poly.pdbx_strand_id
1 'polypeptide(L)'
;GICSLLLNHCDMRGRVHADYLVLETDESHVPVVYSKLNLQTLVLLNFFRDQLDRNGEVETLILKVKKFLETFEGNVVLNADDPNVARLGLANPNNKNIHYFSVDRYQGATDKPYEVGEGKFCPFCDTELVYDYYQYSHIGKFHCPKCGFGNIEPEVEIKNVDLTVPSFEADGETYKTAHNSIYYMYNMAAVYTAAKLYNFDKAILHDTFEHFEVNNGRLERFEVDGSSLLVN
;
A
#
# COMPACT_ATOMS: atom_id res chain seq x y z
N GLY A 1 3.67 18.57 9.19
CA GLY A 1 2.91 17.34 9.43
C GLY A 1 1.39 17.56 9.45
N ILE A 2 0.60 16.56 9.89
CA ILE A 2 -0.89 16.58 9.84
C ILE A 2 -1.49 17.83 10.49
N CYS A 3 -1.01 18.23 11.66
CA CYS A 3 -1.51 19.45 12.33
C CYS A 3 -1.29 20.71 11.48
N SER A 4 -0.13 20.84 10.84
CA SER A 4 0.15 21.99 9.97
C SER A 4 -0.75 21.99 8.74
N LEU A 5 -0.98 20.80 8.15
CA LEU A 5 -1.91 20.63 7.03
C LEU A 5 -3.32 21.08 7.41
N LEU A 6 -3.84 20.59 8.53
CA LEU A 6 -5.19 20.95 9.01
C LEU A 6 -5.30 22.44 9.30
N LEU A 7 -4.30 23.04 9.97
CA LEU A 7 -4.28 24.47 10.28
C LEU A 7 -4.24 25.35 9.02
N ASN A 8 -3.51 24.93 7.99
CA ASN A 8 -3.43 25.68 6.74
C ASN A 8 -4.69 25.61 5.88
N HIS A 9 -5.55 24.60 6.10
CA HIS A 9 -6.75 24.37 5.32
C HIS A 9 -8.06 24.53 6.10
N CYS A 10 -8.00 25.00 7.37
CA CYS A 10 -9.20 25.29 8.13
C CYS A 10 -9.56 26.78 8.07
N ASP A 11 -10.87 27.06 8.21
CA ASP A 11 -11.38 28.42 8.40
C ASP A 11 -11.13 28.92 9.84
N MET A 12 -11.52 30.17 10.10
CA MET A 12 -11.40 30.80 11.44
C MET A 12 -12.21 30.08 12.53
N ARG A 13 -13.07 29.14 12.18
CA ARG A 13 -13.87 28.31 13.09
C ARG A 13 -13.29 26.91 13.23
N GLY A 14 -12.12 26.64 12.62
CA GLY A 14 -11.46 25.33 12.64
C GLY A 14 -12.13 24.28 11.74
N ARG A 15 -12.91 24.66 10.74
CA ARG A 15 -13.57 23.74 9.81
C ARG A 15 -12.71 23.58 8.56
N VAL A 16 -12.47 22.36 8.17
CA VAL A 16 -11.83 22.02 6.89
C VAL A 16 -12.90 21.91 5.82
N HIS A 17 -12.74 22.64 4.73
CA HIS A 17 -13.65 22.64 3.58
C HIS A 17 -13.03 21.77 2.47
N ALA A 18 -13.24 20.48 2.54
CA ALA A 18 -12.78 19.51 1.55
C ALA A 18 -13.74 18.32 1.54
N ASP A 19 -13.94 17.71 0.37
CA ASP A 19 -14.72 16.49 0.22
C ASP A 19 -13.94 15.28 0.78
N TYR A 20 -12.62 15.29 0.60
CA TYR A 20 -11.71 14.25 1.07
C TYR A 20 -10.49 14.86 1.75
N LEU A 21 -10.04 14.20 2.80
CA LEU A 21 -8.77 14.47 3.46
C LEU A 21 -7.91 13.21 3.39
N VAL A 22 -6.84 13.27 2.61
CA VAL A 22 -5.88 12.17 2.47
C VAL A 22 -4.64 12.50 3.28
N LEU A 23 -4.28 11.63 4.22
CA LEU A 23 -3.18 11.83 5.15
C LEU A 23 -2.17 10.70 5.04
N GLU A 24 -0.96 11.02 4.63
CA GLU A 24 0.17 10.11 4.82
C GLU A 24 0.57 10.13 6.30
N THR A 25 0.66 8.95 6.89
CA THR A 25 0.92 8.81 8.33
C THR A 25 1.92 7.68 8.56
N ASP A 26 2.97 7.99 9.30
CA ASP A 26 3.88 6.99 9.83
C ASP A 26 3.09 5.97 10.67
N GLU A 27 3.34 4.68 10.46
CA GLU A 27 2.60 3.58 11.06
C GLU A 27 2.63 3.59 12.59
N SER A 28 3.69 4.11 13.18
CA SER A 28 3.82 4.26 14.64
C SER A 28 2.83 5.26 15.22
N HIS A 29 2.37 6.21 14.41
CA HIS A 29 1.46 7.27 14.80
C HIS A 29 -0.02 6.99 14.50
N VAL A 30 -0.32 5.93 13.74
CA VAL A 30 -1.70 5.56 13.36
C VAL A 30 -2.66 5.54 14.56
N PRO A 31 -2.37 4.83 15.68
CA PRO A 31 -3.29 4.80 16.80
C PRO A 31 -3.50 6.15 17.47
N VAL A 32 -2.46 7.00 17.50
CA VAL A 32 -2.51 8.30 18.17
C VAL A 32 -3.28 9.32 17.36
N VAL A 33 -3.03 9.39 16.06
CA VAL A 33 -3.67 10.35 15.15
C VAL A 33 -5.14 10.02 15.00
N TYR A 34 -5.45 8.76 14.71
CA TYR A 34 -6.82 8.37 14.34
C TYR A 34 -7.73 8.08 15.51
N SER A 35 -7.21 8.00 16.73
CA SER A 35 -8.06 8.09 17.93
C SER A 35 -8.75 9.46 18.09
N LYS A 36 -8.25 10.50 17.39
CA LYS A 36 -8.76 11.89 17.46
C LYS A 36 -9.42 12.36 16.18
N LEU A 37 -9.25 11.65 15.09
CA LEU A 37 -9.83 11.95 13.78
C LEU A 37 -10.83 10.83 13.43
N ASN A 38 -11.93 11.21 12.82
CA ASN A 38 -12.92 10.24 12.32
C ASN A 38 -12.40 9.64 10.99
N LEU A 39 -11.46 8.68 11.11
CA LEU A 39 -10.93 7.97 9.96
C LEU A 39 -12.02 7.10 9.33
N GLN A 40 -12.20 7.21 8.02
CA GLN A 40 -13.16 6.40 7.28
C GLN A 40 -12.51 5.25 6.53
N THR A 41 -11.29 5.45 6.05
CA THR A 41 -10.54 4.44 5.31
C THR A 41 -9.07 4.46 5.72
N LEU A 42 -8.53 3.29 6.04
CA LEU A 42 -7.11 3.06 6.25
C LEU A 42 -6.56 2.24 5.07
N VAL A 43 -5.49 2.72 4.46
CA VAL A 43 -4.78 2.03 3.38
C VAL A 43 -3.41 1.60 3.88
N LEU A 44 -3.08 0.32 3.79
CA LEU A 44 -1.79 -0.24 4.19
C LEU A 44 -1.13 -0.89 2.98
N LEU A 45 0.05 -0.40 2.63
CA LEU A 45 0.79 -0.82 1.43
C LEU A 45 1.75 -1.98 1.72
N ASN A 46 2.66 -1.78 2.66
CA ASN A 46 3.69 -2.75 3.03
C ASN A 46 4.31 -2.39 4.37
N PHE A 47 5.03 -3.37 4.98
CA PHE A 47 5.89 -3.15 6.13
C PHE A 47 7.32 -3.59 5.79
N PHE A 48 8.25 -2.64 5.83
CA PHE A 48 9.67 -2.89 5.64
C PHE A 48 10.48 -2.50 6.88
N ARG A 49 11.65 -3.08 7.01
CA ARG A 49 12.66 -2.65 7.99
C ARG A 49 13.23 -1.30 7.59
N ASP A 50 12.56 -0.26 7.99
CA ASP A 50 13.05 1.10 7.86
C ASP A 50 13.16 1.75 9.25
N GLN A 51 14.24 2.50 9.45
CA GLN A 51 14.46 3.27 10.67
C GLN A 51 14.32 2.44 11.98
N LEU A 52 14.97 1.28 12.05
CA LEU A 52 14.99 0.39 13.23
C LEU A 52 15.37 1.11 14.53
N ASP A 53 16.25 2.11 14.45
CA ASP A 53 16.67 2.99 15.54
C ASP A 53 15.53 3.84 16.10
N ARG A 54 14.50 4.15 15.33
CA ARG A 54 13.32 4.91 15.75
C ARG A 54 12.13 4.03 16.12
N ASN A 55 11.86 3.03 15.30
CA ASN A 55 10.60 2.29 15.33
C ASN A 55 10.73 0.92 16.01
N GLY A 56 11.97 0.44 16.23
CA GLY A 56 12.23 -0.90 16.73
C GLY A 56 11.89 -1.98 15.70
N GLU A 57 11.57 -3.17 16.17
CA GLU A 57 11.23 -4.31 15.31
C GLU A 57 9.91 -4.06 14.55
N VAL A 58 9.87 -4.42 13.26
CA VAL A 58 8.68 -4.33 12.38
C VAL A 58 7.45 -4.97 13.03
N GLU A 59 7.63 -6.09 13.71
CA GLU A 59 6.54 -6.77 14.44
C GLU A 59 5.88 -5.86 15.48
N THR A 60 6.63 -5.02 16.17
CA THR A 60 6.08 -4.08 17.15
C THR A 60 5.16 -3.05 16.49
N LEU A 61 5.52 -2.58 15.30
CA LEU A 61 4.69 -1.65 14.52
C LEU A 61 3.40 -2.33 14.06
N ILE A 62 3.52 -3.55 13.52
CA ILE A 62 2.38 -4.33 13.06
C ILE A 62 1.40 -4.59 14.21
N LEU A 63 1.90 -4.92 15.41
CA LEU A 63 1.05 -5.13 16.58
C LEU A 63 0.34 -3.85 17.03
N LYS A 64 0.97 -2.68 16.92
CA LYS A 64 0.30 -1.39 17.20
C LYS A 64 -0.84 -1.12 16.22
N VAL A 65 -0.62 -1.33 14.94
CA VAL A 65 -1.66 -1.17 13.90
C VAL A 65 -2.75 -2.22 14.10
N LYS A 66 -2.40 -3.47 14.37
CA LYS A 66 -3.36 -4.53 14.68
C LYS A 66 -4.28 -4.14 15.83
N LYS A 67 -3.71 -3.66 16.94
CA LYS A 67 -4.49 -3.22 18.09
C LYS A 67 -5.48 -2.10 17.76
N PHE A 68 -5.08 -1.17 16.90
CA PHE A 68 -5.99 -0.14 16.39
C PHE A 68 -7.13 -0.76 15.59
N LEU A 69 -6.80 -1.70 14.68
CA LEU A 69 -7.79 -2.35 13.81
C LEU A 69 -8.78 -3.23 14.57
N GLU A 70 -8.46 -3.75 15.74
CA GLU A 70 -9.37 -4.59 16.57
C GLU A 70 -10.73 -3.92 16.86
N THR A 71 -10.77 -2.60 16.86
CA THR A 71 -11.98 -1.80 17.13
C THR A 71 -12.36 -0.87 15.97
N PHE A 72 -11.61 -0.89 14.88
CA PHE A 72 -11.88 -0.05 13.73
C PHE A 72 -12.96 -0.68 12.84
N GLU A 73 -13.99 0.12 12.49
CA GLU A 73 -15.15 -0.33 11.70
C GLU A 73 -15.19 0.28 10.30
N GLY A 74 -14.25 1.20 9.97
CA GLY A 74 -14.13 1.79 8.65
C GLY A 74 -13.56 0.83 7.60
N ASN A 75 -13.41 1.32 6.39
CA ASN A 75 -12.79 0.56 5.30
C ASN A 75 -11.30 0.35 5.56
N VAL A 76 -10.82 -0.86 5.31
CA VAL A 76 -9.41 -1.21 5.41
C VAL A 76 -8.96 -1.78 4.07
N VAL A 77 -8.07 -1.08 3.38
CA VAL A 77 -7.51 -1.48 2.08
C VAL A 77 -6.12 -2.05 2.33
N LEU A 78 -5.92 -3.31 1.98
CA LEU A 78 -4.74 -4.10 2.34
C LEU A 78 -4.07 -4.72 1.12
N ASN A 79 -2.75 -4.72 1.12
CA ASN A 79 -1.96 -5.46 0.16
C ASN A 79 -2.02 -6.97 0.46
N ALA A 80 -2.60 -7.76 -0.45
CA ALA A 80 -2.69 -9.20 -0.33
C ALA A 80 -1.34 -9.92 -0.52
N ASP A 81 -0.39 -9.26 -1.19
CA ASP A 81 0.92 -9.81 -1.54
C ASP A 81 1.98 -9.57 -0.44
N ASP A 82 1.64 -8.85 0.62
CA ASP A 82 2.48 -8.68 1.81
C ASP A 82 1.93 -9.49 2.98
N PRO A 83 2.61 -10.55 3.45
CA PRO A 83 2.14 -11.34 4.60
C PRO A 83 1.91 -10.52 5.87
N ASN A 84 2.71 -9.47 6.07
CA ASN A 84 2.63 -8.59 7.23
C ASN A 84 1.40 -7.68 7.18
N VAL A 85 1.01 -7.24 6.00
CA VAL A 85 -0.21 -6.45 5.78
C VAL A 85 -1.43 -7.35 5.71
N ALA A 86 -1.36 -8.43 4.95
CA ALA A 86 -2.48 -9.34 4.70
C ALA A 86 -3.10 -9.90 5.99
N ARG A 87 -2.27 -10.23 6.99
CA ARG A 87 -2.74 -10.74 8.30
C ARG A 87 -3.59 -9.75 9.09
N LEU A 88 -3.46 -8.45 8.81
CA LEU A 88 -4.18 -7.40 9.52
C LEU A 88 -5.68 -7.37 9.19
N GLY A 89 -6.09 -7.91 8.06
CA GLY A 89 -7.51 -8.07 7.74
C GLY A 89 -8.25 -9.03 8.69
N LEU A 90 -7.52 -9.83 9.45
CA LEU A 90 -8.08 -10.73 10.46
C LEU A 90 -8.09 -10.12 11.87
N ALA A 91 -7.65 -8.85 12.04
CA ALA A 91 -7.55 -8.20 13.33
C ALA A 91 -8.93 -7.97 13.99
N ASN A 92 -9.94 -7.62 13.17
CA ASN A 92 -11.31 -7.43 13.63
C ASN A 92 -12.27 -8.35 12.86
N PRO A 93 -12.68 -9.50 13.40
CA PRO A 93 -13.59 -10.43 12.70
C PRO A 93 -14.98 -9.84 12.43
N ASN A 94 -15.36 -8.79 13.14
CA ASN A 94 -16.65 -8.11 12.96
C ASN A 94 -16.62 -7.06 11.84
N ASN A 95 -15.46 -6.54 11.50
CA ASN A 95 -15.34 -5.60 10.39
C ASN A 95 -15.47 -6.36 9.06
N LYS A 96 -16.48 -6.02 8.27
CA LYS A 96 -16.73 -6.59 6.94
C LYS A 96 -16.21 -5.72 5.80
N ASN A 97 -15.64 -4.56 6.13
CA ASN A 97 -15.14 -3.58 5.16
C ASN A 97 -13.63 -3.76 4.93
N ILE A 98 -13.22 -5.00 4.69
CA ILE A 98 -11.82 -5.37 4.40
C ILE A 98 -11.70 -5.60 2.90
N HIS A 99 -10.85 -4.82 2.26
CA HIS A 99 -10.64 -4.81 0.81
C HIS A 99 -9.19 -5.16 0.51
N TYR A 100 -8.97 -6.18 -0.28
CA TYR A 100 -7.62 -6.59 -0.66
C TYR A 100 -7.32 -6.18 -2.09
N PHE A 101 -6.09 -5.71 -2.31
CA PHE A 101 -5.54 -5.51 -3.64
C PHE A 101 -4.28 -6.34 -3.82
N SER A 102 -3.95 -6.65 -5.06
CA SER A 102 -2.75 -7.37 -5.46
C SER A 102 -2.25 -6.89 -6.83
N VAL A 103 -1.05 -7.34 -7.17
CA VAL A 103 -0.45 -7.17 -8.49
C VAL A 103 -0.12 -8.55 -9.04
N ASP A 104 -0.69 -8.90 -10.19
CA ASP A 104 -0.36 -10.14 -10.87
C ASP A 104 1.12 -10.16 -11.28
N ARG A 105 1.64 -11.35 -11.52
CA ARG A 105 3.05 -11.56 -11.87
C ARG A 105 3.47 -10.68 -13.05
N TYR A 106 4.41 -9.76 -12.82
CA TYR A 106 5.01 -8.99 -13.89
C TYR A 106 6.29 -9.65 -14.42
N GLN A 107 6.80 -9.18 -15.57
CA GLN A 107 7.94 -9.80 -16.27
C GLN A 107 9.24 -9.86 -15.42
N GLY A 108 9.44 -8.94 -14.47
CA GLY A 108 10.61 -8.89 -13.58
C GLY A 108 10.48 -9.70 -12.29
N ALA A 109 9.34 -10.37 -12.07
CA ALA A 109 9.14 -11.21 -10.88
C ALA A 109 10.06 -12.45 -10.92
N THR A 110 10.47 -12.91 -9.74
CA THR A 110 11.40 -14.04 -9.59
C THR A 110 10.80 -15.17 -8.75
N ASP A 111 11.18 -16.41 -9.04
CA ASP A 111 10.83 -17.58 -8.22
C ASP A 111 11.85 -17.80 -7.07
N LYS A 112 12.90 -17.00 -7.02
CA LYS A 112 13.95 -17.11 -6.00
C LYS A 112 13.71 -16.13 -4.87
N PRO A 113 13.81 -16.59 -3.60
CA PRO A 113 13.69 -15.70 -2.48
C PRO A 113 14.80 -14.65 -2.49
N TYR A 114 14.45 -13.46 -2.06
CA TYR A 114 15.43 -12.44 -1.73
C TYR A 114 16.09 -12.79 -0.37
N GLU A 115 17.30 -12.31 -0.13
CA GLU A 115 18.04 -12.57 1.13
C GLU A 115 17.41 -11.90 2.36
N VAL A 116 16.30 -11.22 2.20
CA VAL A 116 15.59 -10.50 3.27
C VAL A 116 14.74 -11.50 4.06
N GLY A 117 14.93 -11.53 5.38
CA GLY A 117 14.27 -12.50 6.26
C GLY A 117 12.81 -12.21 6.64
N GLU A 118 12.20 -11.14 6.09
CA GLU A 118 10.82 -10.77 6.37
C GLU A 118 9.84 -11.60 5.56
N GLY A 119 8.63 -11.80 6.08
CA GLY A 119 7.59 -12.56 5.40
C GLY A 119 7.93 -14.02 5.14
N LYS A 120 8.92 -14.59 5.85
CA LYS A 120 9.34 -15.97 5.64
C LYS A 120 8.44 -16.99 6.33
N PHE A 121 7.92 -16.67 7.51
CA PHE A 121 7.13 -17.59 8.32
C PHE A 121 5.70 -17.09 8.48
N CYS A 122 4.78 -18.06 8.52
CA CYS A 122 3.37 -17.80 8.75
C CYS A 122 3.15 -17.20 10.16
N PRO A 123 2.51 -16.03 10.28
CA PRO A 123 2.29 -15.36 11.57
C PRO A 123 1.29 -16.10 12.48
N PHE A 124 0.67 -17.17 12.00
CA PHE A 124 -0.34 -17.93 12.75
C PHE A 124 0.11 -19.31 13.19
N CYS A 125 1.07 -19.92 12.50
CA CYS A 125 1.47 -21.30 12.78
C CYS A 125 2.97 -21.58 12.62
N ASP A 126 3.78 -20.54 12.41
CA ASP A 126 5.24 -20.56 12.29
C ASP A 126 5.79 -21.48 11.18
N THR A 127 4.92 -21.95 10.28
CA THR A 127 5.34 -22.73 9.11
C THR A 127 5.94 -21.82 8.06
N GLU A 128 7.02 -22.24 7.40
CA GLU A 128 7.60 -21.48 6.29
C GLU A 128 6.56 -21.27 5.18
N LEU A 129 6.41 -20.01 4.72
CA LEU A 129 5.50 -19.66 3.65
C LEU A 129 6.07 -20.12 2.31
N VAL A 130 5.20 -20.58 1.44
CA VAL A 130 5.53 -20.92 0.05
C VAL A 130 5.12 -19.75 -0.83
N TYR A 131 6.06 -19.30 -1.67
CA TYR A 131 5.80 -18.26 -2.64
C TYR A 131 5.71 -18.84 -4.04
N ASP A 132 4.67 -18.50 -4.74
CA ASP A 132 4.53 -18.81 -6.17
C ASP A 132 5.49 -17.96 -6.99
N TYR A 133 5.69 -16.70 -6.56
CA TYR A 133 6.69 -15.76 -7.07
C TYR A 133 6.89 -14.59 -6.11
N TYR A 134 8.02 -13.93 -6.25
CA TYR A 134 8.34 -12.67 -5.58
C TYR A 134 8.32 -11.55 -6.61
N GLN A 135 7.65 -10.45 -6.31
CA GLN A 135 7.70 -9.22 -7.11
C GLN A 135 8.93 -8.41 -6.75
N TYR A 136 9.15 -8.22 -5.45
CA TYR A 136 10.35 -7.62 -4.85
C TYR A 136 10.39 -7.93 -3.36
N SER A 137 11.57 -8.09 -2.80
CA SER A 137 11.76 -8.42 -1.38
C SER A 137 10.85 -9.59 -0.93
N HIS A 138 10.02 -9.40 0.10
CA HIS A 138 9.03 -10.36 0.60
C HIS A 138 7.62 -10.16 0.03
N ILE A 139 7.47 -9.24 -0.91
CA ILE A 139 6.19 -8.98 -1.57
C ILE A 139 6.03 -9.92 -2.76
N GLY A 140 4.92 -10.62 -2.81
CA GLY A 140 4.62 -11.56 -3.88
C GLY A 140 3.45 -12.48 -3.54
N LYS A 141 3.12 -13.38 -4.44
CA LYS A 141 2.03 -14.33 -4.21
C LYS A 141 2.51 -15.46 -3.33
N PHE A 142 1.91 -15.60 -2.17
CA PHE A 142 2.31 -16.56 -1.15
C PHE A 142 1.12 -17.33 -0.56
N HIS A 143 1.41 -18.46 0.06
CA HIS A 143 0.46 -19.18 0.89
C HIS A 143 1.17 -20.00 1.98
N CYS A 144 0.44 -20.27 3.06
CA CYS A 144 0.88 -21.19 4.09
C CYS A 144 0.40 -22.62 3.78
N PRO A 145 1.30 -23.60 3.57
CA PRO A 145 0.89 -24.96 3.23
C PRO A 145 0.20 -25.68 4.39
N LYS A 146 0.30 -25.19 5.62
CA LYS A 146 -0.29 -25.80 6.81
C LYS A 146 -1.66 -25.24 7.18
N CYS A 147 -1.84 -23.93 7.21
CA CYS A 147 -3.08 -23.30 7.67
C CYS A 147 -3.85 -22.57 6.57
N GLY A 148 -3.31 -22.48 5.35
CA GLY A 148 -3.96 -21.83 4.21
C GLY A 148 -3.89 -20.30 4.22
N PHE A 149 -3.23 -19.67 5.17
CA PHE A 149 -3.04 -18.21 5.17
C PHE A 149 -2.32 -17.77 3.88
N GLY A 150 -2.77 -16.69 3.28
CA GLY A 150 -2.23 -16.15 2.04
C GLY A 150 -3.03 -16.55 0.78
N ASN A 151 -3.94 -17.50 0.86
CA ASN A 151 -4.90 -17.79 -0.22
C ASN A 151 -6.03 -16.73 -0.22
N ILE A 152 -5.66 -15.48 -0.46
CA ILE A 152 -6.59 -14.35 -0.47
C ILE A 152 -6.96 -14.05 -1.92
N GLU A 153 -8.28 -14.01 -2.19
CA GLU A 153 -8.80 -13.51 -3.44
C GLU A 153 -8.98 -11.97 -3.32
N PRO A 154 -8.17 -11.18 -4.04
CA PRO A 154 -8.25 -9.73 -3.94
C PRO A 154 -9.49 -9.18 -4.62
N GLU A 155 -10.04 -8.09 -4.11
CA GLU A 155 -11.13 -7.36 -4.76
C GLU A 155 -10.65 -6.65 -6.03
N VAL A 156 -9.40 -6.19 -6.01
CA VAL A 156 -8.72 -5.57 -7.15
C VAL A 156 -7.39 -6.26 -7.37
N GLU A 157 -7.21 -6.84 -8.54
CA GLU A 157 -5.92 -7.35 -9.00
C GLU A 157 -5.54 -6.60 -10.28
N ILE A 158 -4.46 -5.84 -10.25
CA ILE A 158 -3.94 -5.25 -11.48
C ILE A 158 -3.09 -6.28 -12.22
N LYS A 159 -3.27 -6.33 -13.54
CA LYS A 159 -2.71 -7.34 -14.44
C LYS A 159 -1.95 -6.70 -15.59
N ASN A 160 -1.28 -7.54 -16.37
CA ASN A 160 -0.62 -7.12 -17.61
C ASN A 160 0.29 -5.90 -17.42
N VAL A 161 1.02 -5.88 -16.29
CA VAL A 161 1.94 -4.80 -15.95
C VAL A 161 3.09 -4.74 -16.96
N ASP A 162 3.20 -3.63 -17.69
CA ASP A 162 4.33 -3.30 -18.55
C ASP A 162 5.07 -2.10 -17.96
N LEU A 163 6.35 -2.31 -17.64
CA LEU A 163 7.23 -1.25 -17.12
C LEU A 163 8.07 -0.58 -18.21
N THR A 164 8.04 -1.10 -19.44
CA THR A 164 8.73 -0.51 -20.59
C THR A 164 7.88 0.57 -21.28
N VAL A 165 6.57 0.30 -21.38
CA VAL A 165 5.54 1.28 -21.74
C VAL A 165 4.57 1.34 -20.57
N PRO A 166 4.89 2.17 -19.53
CA PRO A 166 4.29 2.04 -18.21
C PRO A 166 2.76 2.00 -18.25
N SER A 167 2.22 0.80 -17.96
CA SER A 167 0.78 0.55 -18.02
C SER A 167 0.40 -0.69 -17.20
N PHE A 168 -0.88 -0.81 -16.90
CA PHE A 168 -1.48 -1.98 -16.26
C PHE A 168 -2.96 -2.11 -16.65
N GLU A 169 -3.55 -3.25 -16.38
CA GLU A 169 -4.98 -3.48 -16.54
C GLU A 169 -5.67 -3.63 -15.17
N ALA A 170 -6.83 -3.01 -15.01
CA ALA A 170 -7.72 -3.16 -13.86
C ALA A 170 -9.17 -3.19 -14.34
N ASP A 171 -9.97 -4.14 -13.82
CA ASP A 171 -11.38 -4.33 -14.17
C ASP A 171 -11.64 -4.33 -15.69
N GLY A 172 -10.70 -4.90 -16.47
CA GLY A 172 -10.80 -5.03 -17.93
C GLY A 172 -10.46 -3.76 -18.73
N GLU A 173 -9.93 -2.74 -18.10
CA GLU A 173 -9.46 -1.51 -18.76
C GLU A 173 -7.95 -1.32 -18.58
N THR A 174 -7.28 -0.80 -19.60
CA THR A 174 -5.86 -0.50 -19.58
C THR A 174 -5.62 0.94 -19.14
N TYR A 175 -4.80 1.11 -18.13
CA TYR A 175 -4.37 2.40 -17.60
C TYR A 175 -2.89 2.63 -17.91
N LYS A 176 -2.58 3.79 -18.46
CA LYS A 176 -1.20 4.25 -18.57
C LYS A 176 -0.76 4.92 -17.29
N THR A 177 0.52 4.91 -17.01
CA THR A 177 1.07 5.58 -15.81
C THR A 177 2.37 6.31 -16.16
N ALA A 178 2.63 7.40 -15.48
CA ALA A 178 3.87 8.16 -15.63
C ALA A 178 5.10 7.43 -15.05
N HIS A 179 4.90 6.38 -14.25
CA HIS A 179 5.98 5.72 -13.50
C HIS A 179 6.17 4.27 -13.92
N ASN A 180 7.44 3.87 -14.05
CA ASN A 180 7.87 2.57 -14.56
C ASN A 180 8.49 1.66 -13.47
N SER A 181 8.01 1.74 -12.24
CA SER A 181 8.48 0.90 -11.14
C SER A 181 7.38 0.02 -10.59
N ILE A 182 7.73 -1.23 -10.25
CA ILE A 182 6.79 -2.16 -9.61
C ILE A 182 6.21 -1.62 -8.29
N TYR A 183 6.96 -0.81 -7.55
CA TYR A 183 6.49 -0.17 -6.33
C TYR A 183 5.31 0.77 -6.62
N TYR A 184 5.37 1.52 -7.72
CA TYR A 184 4.27 2.39 -8.14
C TYR A 184 3.05 1.60 -8.58
N MET A 185 3.23 0.42 -9.18
CA MET A 185 2.09 -0.44 -9.53
C MET A 185 1.29 -0.85 -8.29
N TYR A 186 1.96 -1.16 -7.17
CA TYR A 186 1.28 -1.39 -5.89
C TYR A 186 0.58 -0.15 -5.36
N ASN A 187 1.20 1.03 -5.49
CA ASN A 187 0.54 2.29 -5.12
C ASN A 187 -0.70 2.56 -5.99
N MET A 188 -0.61 2.31 -7.31
CA MET A 188 -1.75 2.46 -8.23
C MET A 188 -2.87 1.47 -7.90
N ALA A 189 -2.54 0.21 -7.57
CA ALA A 189 -3.52 -0.78 -7.14
C ALA A 189 -4.27 -0.34 -5.87
N ALA A 190 -3.55 0.19 -4.90
CA ALA A 190 -4.14 0.72 -3.67
C ALA A 190 -5.04 1.94 -3.92
N VAL A 191 -4.57 2.88 -4.76
CA VAL A 191 -5.35 4.06 -5.16
C VAL A 191 -6.60 3.65 -5.94
N TYR A 192 -6.46 2.72 -6.90
CA TYR A 192 -7.60 2.20 -7.65
C TYR A 192 -8.64 1.56 -6.74
N THR A 193 -8.21 0.74 -5.78
CA THR A 193 -9.10 0.09 -4.81
C THR A 193 -9.83 1.13 -3.95
N ALA A 194 -9.11 2.12 -3.41
CA ALA A 194 -9.72 3.19 -2.64
C ALA A 194 -10.70 4.02 -3.48
N ALA A 195 -10.34 4.37 -4.72
CA ALA A 195 -11.19 5.11 -5.64
C ALA A 195 -12.49 4.36 -5.98
N LYS A 196 -12.39 3.03 -6.15
CA LYS A 196 -13.55 2.15 -6.37
C LYS A 196 -14.53 2.20 -5.20
N LEU A 197 -14.05 2.22 -3.95
CA LEU A 197 -14.89 2.34 -2.76
C LEU A 197 -15.70 3.65 -2.72
N TYR A 198 -15.14 4.71 -3.26
CA TYR A 198 -15.78 6.03 -3.32
C TYR A 198 -16.44 6.35 -4.65
N ASN A 199 -16.54 5.38 -5.56
CA ASN A 199 -17.14 5.50 -6.89
C ASN A 199 -16.56 6.65 -7.72
N PHE A 200 -15.25 6.83 -7.69
CA PHE A 200 -14.60 7.82 -8.56
C PHE A 200 -14.75 7.44 -10.03
N ASP A 201 -14.92 8.45 -10.87
CA ASP A 201 -15.01 8.27 -12.31
C ASP A 201 -13.69 7.69 -12.86
N LYS A 202 -13.79 6.67 -13.70
CA LYS A 202 -12.65 6.04 -14.36
C LYS A 202 -11.84 7.02 -15.21
N ALA A 203 -12.49 8.01 -15.84
CA ALA A 203 -11.81 9.04 -16.60
C ALA A 203 -10.86 9.87 -15.72
N ILE A 204 -11.25 10.14 -14.47
CA ILE A 204 -10.38 10.82 -13.50
C ILE A 204 -9.18 9.93 -13.16
N LEU A 205 -9.38 8.62 -13.02
CA LEU A 205 -8.28 7.69 -12.73
C LEU A 205 -7.31 7.58 -13.90
N HIS A 206 -7.80 7.53 -15.14
CA HIS A 206 -6.95 7.55 -16.34
C HIS A 206 -6.06 8.78 -16.36
N ASP A 207 -6.65 9.97 -16.23
CA ASP A 207 -5.92 11.24 -16.22
C ASP A 207 -4.91 11.30 -15.05
N THR A 208 -5.34 10.90 -13.85
CA THR A 208 -4.48 10.93 -12.66
C THR A 208 -3.26 10.01 -12.82
N PHE A 209 -3.44 8.77 -13.27
CA PHE A 209 -2.34 7.83 -13.38
C PHE A 209 -1.36 8.21 -14.51
N GLU A 210 -1.87 8.71 -15.61
CA GLU A 210 -1.03 9.12 -16.76
C GLU A 210 -0.21 10.38 -16.47
N HIS A 211 -0.75 11.31 -15.66
CA HIS A 211 -0.13 12.62 -15.41
C HIS A 211 0.37 12.83 -13.97
N PHE A 212 0.32 11.79 -13.13
CA PHE A 212 0.82 11.91 -11.76
C PHE A 212 2.33 12.16 -11.74
N GLU A 213 2.72 13.29 -11.18
CA GLU A 213 4.11 13.67 -10.96
C GLU A 213 4.49 13.50 -9.50
N VAL A 214 5.65 12.87 -9.24
CA VAL A 214 6.24 12.83 -7.90
C VAL A 214 6.88 14.17 -7.62
N ASN A 215 6.26 14.95 -6.78
CA ASN A 215 6.81 16.21 -6.29
C ASN A 215 7.50 15.98 -4.93
N ASN A 216 8.72 16.50 -4.79
CA ASN A 216 9.50 16.59 -3.55
C ASN A 216 10.31 15.32 -3.16
N GLY A 217 11.54 15.24 -3.67
CA GLY A 217 12.64 14.55 -2.97
C GLY A 217 12.73 13.04 -3.11
N ARG A 218 11.91 12.41 -3.97
CA ARG A 218 12.07 10.99 -4.31
C ARG A 218 12.17 10.83 -5.81
N LEU A 219 13.27 10.21 -6.29
CA LEU A 219 13.54 9.97 -7.70
C LEU A 219 13.58 11.26 -8.55
N GLU A 220 13.96 12.38 -7.93
CA GLU A 220 14.15 13.62 -8.68
C GLU A 220 15.30 13.48 -9.67
N ARG A 221 15.03 13.83 -10.91
CA ARG A 221 16.02 13.81 -11.97
C ARG A 221 16.53 15.21 -12.23
N PHE A 222 17.82 15.39 -12.05
CA PHE A 222 18.53 16.63 -12.37
C PHE A 222 19.45 16.42 -13.56
N GLU A 223 19.42 17.35 -14.51
CA GLU A 223 20.40 17.41 -15.60
C GLU A 223 21.48 18.42 -15.23
N VAL A 224 22.70 17.92 -15.01
CA VAL A 224 23.86 18.75 -14.65
C VAL A 224 24.99 18.46 -15.64
N ASP A 225 25.42 19.47 -16.38
CA ASP A 225 26.53 19.39 -17.36
C ASP A 225 26.41 18.20 -18.34
N GLY A 226 25.19 17.92 -18.82
CA GLY A 226 24.92 16.82 -19.76
C GLY A 226 24.89 15.43 -19.13
N SER A 227 24.95 15.34 -17.81
CA SER A 227 24.79 14.11 -17.04
C SER A 227 23.47 14.13 -16.29
N SER A 228 22.76 12.98 -16.28
CA SER A 228 21.53 12.82 -15.54
C SER A 228 21.82 12.29 -14.12
N LEU A 229 21.45 13.07 -13.11
CA LEU A 229 21.55 12.70 -11.69
C LEU A 229 20.15 12.32 -11.18
N LEU A 230 20.01 11.11 -10.65
CA LEU A 230 18.81 10.68 -9.95
C LEU A 230 19.05 10.76 -8.45
N VAL A 231 18.24 11.53 -7.74
CA VAL A 231 18.30 11.67 -6.29
C VAL A 231 17.10 10.97 -5.67
N ASN A 232 17.38 10.08 -4.71
CA ASN A 232 16.37 9.32 -3.97
C ASN A 232 16.49 9.60 -2.47
#